data_8cadb8a6a65d023e33f45b96034f4303
#
_entry.id   8cadb8a6a65d023e33f45b96034f4303
#
_cell.length_a   1.000
_cell.length_b   1.000
_cell.length_c   1.000
_cell.angle_alpha   90.00
_cell.angle_beta   90.00
_cell.angle_gamma   90.00
#
_symmetry.space_group_name_H-M   'P 1'
#
loop_
_entity.id
_entity.type
_entity.pdbx_description
1 polymer ?
#
loop_
_entity_poly.entity_id
_entity_poly.type
_entity_poly.pdbx_seq_one_letter_code
_entity_poly.pdbx_strand_id
1 'polypeptide(L)'
;MDDHMYTATMEFVTERINYHGANEPKGLQDAYDKFKIAADTLQKSLLTEQGTLYLDCETMYSDLDGEQMRAYYEAGFGDAIKFIMGWREGWLEQ
;
A
#
# COMPACT_ATOMS: atom_id res chain seq x y z
N MET A 1 15.19 13.18 -14.02
CA MET A 1 15.87 12.35 -13.02
C MET A 1 16.65 11.28 -13.75
N ASP A 2 17.93 11.07 -13.43
CA ASP A 2 18.70 10.04 -14.09
C ASP A 2 18.32 8.64 -13.57
N ASP A 3 18.79 7.60 -14.26
CA ASP A 3 18.42 6.23 -13.93
C ASP A 3 18.90 5.81 -12.55
N HIS A 4 20.05 6.32 -12.08
CA HIS A 4 20.56 6.00 -10.75
C HIS A 4 19.69 6.59 -9.66
N MET A 5 19.24 7.82 -9.81
CA MET A 5 18.35 8.48 -8.84
C MET A 5 17.00 7.81 -8.82
N TYR A 6 16.49 7.43 -9.99
CA TYR A 6 15.21 6.73 -10.07
C TYR A 6 15.30 5.38 -9.36
N THR A 7 16.34 4.60 -9.67
CA THR A 7 16.54 3.28 -9.07
C THR A 7 16.68 3.38 -7.56
N ALA A 8 17.50 4.32 -7.07
CA ALA A 8 17.70 4.51 -5.64
C ALA A 8 16.39 4.89 -4.94
N THR A 9 15.61 5.76 -5.57
CA THR A 9 14.31 6.17 -5.04
C THR A 9 13.35 4.99 -4.94
N MET A 10 13.29 4.16 -5.99
CA MET A 10 12.42 3.00 -6.00
C MET A 10 12.83 1.96 -4.97
N GLU A 11 14.13 1.74 -4.80
CA GLU A 11 14.64 0.84 -3.77
C GLU A 11 14.28 1.33 -2.36
N PHE A 12 14.45 2.62 -2.11
CA PHE A 12 14.09 3.21 -0.82
C PHE A 12 12.60 3.05 -0.54
N VAL A 13 11.75 3.39 -1.51
CA VAL A 13 10.30 3.26 -1.36
C VAL A 13 9.92 1.80 -1.08
N THR A 14 10.49 0.86 -1.81
CA THR A 14 10.22 -0.56 -1.63
C THR A 14 10.59 -1.02 -0.22
N GLU A 15 11.77 -0.63 0.26
CA GLU A 15 12.23 -0.97 1.62
C GLU A 15 11.30 -0.39 2.68
N ARG A 16 10.84 0.85 2.50
CA ARG A 16 9.95 1.49 3.48
C ARG A 16 8.56 0.89 3.48
N ILE A 17 8.04 0.52 2.32
CA ILE A 17 6.76 -0.18 2.24
C ILE A 17 6.86 -1.52 2.97
N ASN A 18 7.93 -2.27 2.74
CA ASN A 18 8.14 -3.55 3.40
C ASN A 18 8.27 -3.39 4.91
N TYR A 19 9.01 -2.37 5.36
CA TYR A 19 9.15 -2.08 6.79
C TYR A 19 7.80 -1.79 7.44
N HIS A 20 7.01 -0.90 6.84
CA HIS A 20 5.71 -0.53 7.39
C HIS A 20 4.71 -1.69 7.32
N GLY A 21 4.81 -2.54 6.28
CA GLY A 21 4.00 -3.75 6.19
C GLY A 21 4.29 -4.76 7.31
N ALA A 22 5.56 -4.82 7.75
CA ALA A 22 5.96 -5.69 8.86
C ALA A 22 5.68 -5.07 10.24
N ASN A 23 5.39 -3.77 10.31
CA ASN A 23 5.21 -3.02 11.55
C ASN A 23 3.91 -2.22 11.53
N GLU A 24 2.82 -2.86 11.10
CA GLU A 24 1.53 -2.21 10.96
C GLU A 24 0.97 -1.77 12.31
N PRO A 25 0.30 -0.60 12.37
CA PRO A 25 -0.38 -0.17 13.58
C PRO A 25 -1.47 -1.16 13.99
N LYS A 26 -1.73 -1.25 15.31
CA LYS A 26 -2.72 -2.18 15.84
C LYS A 26 -4.11 -1.99 15.23
N GLY A 27 -4.53 -0.75 15.01
CA GLY A 27 -5.83 -0.49 14.40
C GLY A 27 -5.97 -1.08 13.01
N LEU A 28 -4.89 -1.04 12.21
CA LEU A 28 -4.88 -1.63 10.89
C LEU A 28 -4.91 -3.15 10.98
N GLN A 29 -4.14 -3.74 11.90
CA GLN A 29 -4.14 -5.18 12.14
C GLN A 29 -5.54 -5.65 12.56
N ASP A 30 -6.19 -4.92 13.46
CA ASP A 30 -7.53 -5.27 13.93
C ASP A 30 -8.56 -5.22 12.79
N ALA A 31 -8.47 -4.21 11.94
CA ALA A 31 -9.37 -4.09 10.78
C ALA A 31 -9.15 -5.24 9.80
N TYR A 32 -7.90 -5.62 9.58
CA TYR A 32 -7.56 -6.76 8.71
C TYR A 32 -8.11 -8.05 9.29
N ASP A 33 -7.94 -8.27 10.60
CA ASP A 33 -8.44 -9.46 11.27
C ASP A 33 -9.96 -9.59 11.15
N LYS A 34 -10.68 -8.48 11.33
CA LYS A 34 -12.14 -8.45 11.16
C LYS A 34 -12.54 -8.81 9.74
N PHE A 35 -11.84 -8.25 8.76
CA PHE A 35 -12.08 -8.56 7.36
C PHE A 35 -11.84 -10.04 7.08
N LYS A 36 -10.73 -10.59 7.59
CA LYS A 36 -10.37 -11.99 7.38
C LYS A 36 -11.43 -12.94 7.95
N ILE A 37 -11.92 -12.65 9.14
CA ILE A 37 -12.97 -13.47 9.77
C ILE A 37 -14.24 -13.44 8.90
N ALA A 38 -14.65 -12.27 8.46
CA ALA A 38 -15.85 -12.12 7.62
C ALA A 38 -15.65 -12.84 6.28
N ALA A 39 -14.49 -12.71 5.67
CA ALA A 39 -14.14 -13.35 4.41
C ALA A 39 -14.15 -14.88 4.54
N ASP A 40 -13.57 -15.41 5.60
CA ASP A 40 -13.55 -16.85 5.85
C ASP A 40 -14.97 -17.39 6.06
N THR A 41 -15.80 -16.66 6.78
CA THR A 41 -17.20 -17.03 7.00
C THR A 41 -17.98 -17.07 5.68
N LEU A 42 -17.78 -16.06 4.83
CA LEU A 42 -18.41 -16.03 3.51
C LEU A 42 -17.94 -17.20 2.66
N GLN A 43 -16.65 -17.45 2.61
CA GLN A 43 -16.07 -18.54 1.80
C GLN A 43 -16.66 -19.88 2.17
N LYS A 44 -16.82 -20.16 3.47
CA LYS A 44 -17.36 -21.43 3.95
C LYS A 44 -18.83 -21.64 3.57
N SER A 45 -19.55 -20.54 3.30
CA SER A 45 -20.96 -20.61 2.90
C SER A 45 -21.16 -20.81 1.41
N LEU A 46 -20.10 -20.77 0.61
CA LEU A 46 -20.19 -20.82 -0.85
C LEU A 46 -20.05 -22.26 -1.35
N LEU A 47 -20.69 -22.54 -2.48
CA LEU A 47 -20.49 -23.78 -3.22
C LEU A 47 -19.09 -23.78 -3.85
N THR A 48 -18.60 -24.97 -4.25
CA THR A 48 -17.23 -25.13 -4.74
C THR A 48 -16.85 -24.17 -5.86
N GLU A 49 -17.72 -24.01 -6.88
CA GLU A 49 -17.45 -23.10 -7.99
C GLU A 49 -17.38 -21.63 -7.54
N GLN A 50 -18.31 -21.24 -6.69
CA GLN A 50 -18.36 -19.89 -6.13
C GLN A 50 -17.16 -19.64 -5.21
N GLY A 51 -16.75 -20.66 -4.46
CA GLY A 51 -15.57 -20.59 -3.61
C GLY A 51 -14.29 -20.34 -4.39
N THR A 52 -14.15 -20.98 -5.56
CA THR A 52 -13.01 -20.77 -6.44
C THR A 52 -13.00 -19.36 -6.99
N LEU A 53 -14.15 -18.85 -7.44
CA LEU A 53 -14.27 -17.48 -7.92
C LEU A 53 -13.97 -16.47 -6.80
N TYR A 54 -14.39 -16.76 -5.58
CA TYR A 54 -14.11 -15.91 -4.43
C TYR A 54 -12.61 -15.84 -4.16
N LEU A 55 -11.91 -16.97 -4.21
CA LEU A 55 -10.46 -17.00 -4.01
C LEU A 55 -9.72 -16.20 -5.10
N ASP A 56 -10.19 -16.30 -6.33
CA ASP A 56 -9.64 -15.50 -7.43
C ASP A 56 -9.82 -14.00 -7.16
N CYS A 57 -11.01 -13.61 -6.68
CA CYS A 57 -11.28 -12.22 -6.29
C CYS A 57 -10.36 -11.75 -5.17
N GLU A 58 -10.13 -12.58 -4.16
CA GLU A 58 -9.21 -12.24 -3.06
C GLU A 58 -7.80 -12.01 -3.60
N THR A 59 -7.32 -12.87 -4.49
CA THR A 59 -5.99 -12.73 -5.09
C THR A 59 -5.88 -11.42 -5.86
N MET A 60 -6.87 -11.12 -6.70
CA MET A 60 -6.91 -9.88 -7.46
C MET A 60 -6.97 -8.65 -6.57
N TYR A 61 -7.73 -8.73 -5.48
CA TYR A 61 -7.84 -7.63 -4.52
C TYR A 61 -6.51 -7.39 -3.80
N SER A 62 -5.80 -8.47 -3.43
CA SER A 62 -4.48 -8.34 -2.80
C SER A 62 -3.49 -7.68 -3.74
N ASP A 63 -3.51 -8.04 -5.02
CA ASP A 63 -2.63 -7.41 -6.02
C ASP A 63 -2.97 -5.93 -6.18
N LEU A 64 -4.27 -5.59 -6.25
CA LEU A 64 -4.73 -4.21 -6.34
C LEU A 64 -4.30 -3.41 -5.11
N ASP A 65 -4.47 -3.98 -3.91
CA ASP A 65 -4.10 -3.33 -2.66
C ASP A 65 -2.61 -3.02 -2.62
N GLY A 66 -1.76 -3.95 -3.06
CA GLY A 66 -0.32 -3.74 -3.15
C GLY A 66 0.05 -2.63 -4.11
N GLU A 67 -0.60 -2.58 -5.27
CA GLU A 67 -0.38 -1.52 -6.26
C GLU A 67 -0.82 -0.16 -5.72
N GLN A 68 -1.96 -0.09 -5.05
CA GLN A 68 -2.45 1.15 -4.44
C GLN A 68 -1.51 1.63 -3.35
N MET A 69 -1.03 0.73 -2.49
CA MET A 69 -0.10 1.06 -1.41
C MET A 69 1.16 1.69 -1.98
N ARG A 70 1.74 1.08 -3.03
CA ARG A 70 2.94 1.59 -3.68
C ARG A 70 2.67 2.96 -4.31
N ALA A 71 1.58 3.10 -5.04
CA ALA A 71 1.24 4.35 -5.71
C ALA A 71 1.09 5.51 -4.72
N TYR A 72 0.37 5.29 -3.63
CA TYR A 72 0.16 6.33 -2.63
C TYR A 72 1.44 6.66 -1.86
N TYR A 73 2.26 5.64 -1.57
CA TYR A 73 3.53 5.89 -0.89
C TYR A 73 4.46 6.73 -1.76
N GLU A 74 4.56 6.38 -3.04
CA GLU A 74 5.40 7.14 -3.99
C GLU A 74 4.90 8.56 -4.14
N ALA A 75 3.59 8.75 -4.26
CA ALA A 75 3.00 10.07 -4.40
C ALA A 75 3.25 10.91 -3.15
N GLY A 76 3.03 10.35 -1.96
CA GLY A 76 3.27 11.05 -0.70
C GLY A 76 4.74 11.41 -0.49
N PHE A 77 5.64 10.50 -0.85
CA PHE A 77 7.07 10.74 -0.78
C PHE A 77 7.48 11.90 -1.70
N GLY A 78 6.97 11.89 -2.94
CA GLY A 78 7.23 12.96 -3.88
C GLY A 78 6.68 14.31 -3.40
N ASP A 79 5.48 14.31 -2.85
CA ASP A 79 4.86 15.50 -2.30
C ASP A 79 5.67 16.06 -1.12
N ALA A 80 6.16 15.19 -0.24
CA ALA A 80 6.98 15.60 0.89
C ALA A 80 8.28 16.27 0.43
N ILE A 81 8.93 15.70 -0.57
CA ILE A 81 10.15 16.27 -1.14
C ILE A 81 9.86 17.67 -1.73
N LYS A 82 8.78 17.78 -2.50
CA LYS A 82 8.39 19.07 -3.08
C LYS A 82 8.10 20.10 -2.02
N PHE A 83 7.43 19.70 -0.95
CA PHE A 83 7.13 20.59 0.16
C PHE A 83 8.40 21.10 0.81
N ILE A 84 9.37 20.21 1.09
CA ILE A 84 10.64 20.58 1.72
C ILE A 84 11.44 21.50 0.80
N MET A 85 11.53 21.20 -0.48
CA MET A 85 12.24 22.04 -1.44
C MET A 85 11.59 23.41 -1.57
N GLY A 86 10.27 23.46 -1.65
CA GLY A 86 9.54 24.71 -1.70
C GLY A 86 9.76 25.55 -0.45
N TRP A 87 9.77 24.93 0.74
CA TRP A 87 10.05 25.64 1.98
C TRP A 87 11.47 26.19 1.99
N ARG A 88 12.45 25.41 1.56
CA ARG A 88 13.83 25.87 1.46
C ARG A 88 13.99 27.03 0.50
N GLU A 89 13.17 27.10 -0.53
CA GLU A 89 13.17 28.19 -1.52
C GLU A 89 12.35 29.39 -1.06
N GLY A 90 11.70 29.29 0.11
CA GLY A 90 10.96 30.40 0.71
C GLY A 90 9.56 30.62 0.17
N TRP A 91 8.98 29.66 -0.58
CA TRP A 91 7.66 29.86 -1.16
C TRP A 91 6.56 29.96 -0.11
N LEU A 92 6.78 29.38 1.09
CA LEU A 92 5.83 29.48 2.19
C LEU A 92 5.82 30.87 2.85
N GLU A 93 6.80 31.69 2.58
CA GLU A 93 6.92 33.04 3.16
C GLU A 93 6.20 34.10 2.33
N GLN A 94 5.69 33.74 1.19
CA GLN A 94 5.02 34.65 0.28
C GLN A 94 3.56 34.92 0.64
#